data_b8d054539bdde8d65d30842ff0756596
#
_entry.id   b8d054539bdde8d65d30842ff0756596
#
_cell.length_a   1.000
_cell.length_b   1.000
_cell.length_c   1.000
_cell.angle_alpha   90.00
_cell.angle_beta   90.00
_cell.angle_gamma   90.00
#
_symmetry.space_group_name_H-M   'P 1'
#
loop_
_entity.id
_entity.type
_entity.pdbx_description
1 polymer ?
#
loop_
_entity_poly.entity_id
_entity_poly.type
_entity_poly.pdbx_seq_one_letter_code
_entity_poly.pdbx_strand_id
1 'polypeptide(L)'
;MEKHFMERIVTAADLQDEPMPGLPLVEIVGDRRVLIEQHYGVTQYGSCRISVRVKYGAVVISGAQLELTRMTGQQLIVTGKIECVQLERSGR
;
A
#
# COMPACT_ATOMS: atom_id res chain seq x y z
N MET A 1 -20.77 -14.97 18.90
CA MET A 1 -19.35 -15.15 18.78
C MET A 1 -18.75 -14.30 17.69
N GLU A 2 -19.25 -14.41 16.50
CA GLU A 2 -18.73 -13.60 15.44
C GLU A 2 -18.91 -12.12 15.69
N LYS A 3 -20.05 -11.78 16.25
CA LYS A 3 -20.27 -10.39 16.56
C LYS A 3 -19.24 -9.87 17.51
N HIS A 4 -18.90 -10.67 18.48
CA HIS A 4 -17.86 -10.30 19.42
C HIS A 4 -16.53 -10.10 18.73
N PHE A 5 -16.22 -11.02 17.82
CA PHE A 5 -14.98 -10.95 17.08
C PHE A 5 -14.94 -9.69 16.24
N MET A 6 -16.03 -9.39 15.57
CA MET A 6 -16.08 -8.20 14.72
C MET A 6 -15.95 -6.92 15.55
N GLU A 7 -16.57 -6.91 16.70
CA GLU A 7 -16.47 -5.75 17.56
C GLU A 7 -15.03 -5.51 17.98
N ARG A 8 -14.32 -6.59 18.27
CA ARG A 8 -12.93 -6.44 18.67
C ARG A 8 -12.08 -5.91 17.53
N ILE A 9 -12.37 -6.36 16.33
CA ILE A 9 -11.63 -5.87 15.17
C ILE A 9 -11.89 -4.39 14.96
N VAL A 10 -13.15 -3.99 15.04
CA VAL A 10 -13.51 -2.59 14.86
C VAL A 10 -12.87 -1.74 15.94
N THR A 11 -12.91 -2.22 17.18
CA THR A 11 -12.31 -1.47 18.27
C THR A 11 -10.80 -1.31 18.07
N ALA A 12 -10.16 -2.37 17.61
CA ALA A 12 -8.72 -2.28 17.36
C ALA A 12 -8.45 -1.27 16.27
N ALA A 13 -9.29 -1.24 15.24
CA ALA A 13 -9.12 -0.27 14.17
C ALA A 13 -9.31 1.14 14.69
N ASP A 14 -10.29 1.33 15.55
CA ASP A 14 -10.51 2.65 16.13
C ASP A 14 -9.32 3.10 16.94
N LEU A 15 -8.73 2.18 17.67
CA LEU A 15 -7.56 2.51 18.46
C LEU A 15 -6.38 2.83 17.58
N GLN A 16 -6.44 2.45 16.32
CA GLN A 16 -5.39 2.75 15.37
C GLN A 16 -5.62 4.07 14.66
N ASP A 17 -6.60 4.82 15.10
CA ASP A 17 -6.86 6.12 14.49
C ASP A 17 -5.68 7.04 14.60
N GLU A 18 -4.80 6.76 15.54
CA GLU A 18 -3.60 7.56 15.68
C GLU A 18 -2.45 6.83 15.06
N PRO A 19 -2.35 6.84 13.75
CA PRO A 19 -1.28 6.11 13.10
C PRO A 19 0.05 6.71 13.46
N MET A 20 1.05 5.89 13.42
CA MET A 20 2.40 6.39 13.60
C MET A 20 2.71 7.34 12.46
N PRO A 21 3.27 8.50 12.76
CA PRO A 21 3.55 9.48 11.72
C PRO A 21 4.40 8.89 10.61
N GLY A 22 4.00 9.15 9.39
CA GLY A 22 4.77 8.72 8.24
C GLY A 22 4.53 7.32 7.76
N LEU A 23 3.73 6.54 8.47
CA LEU A 23 3.42 5.20 7.97
C LEU A 23 2.58 5.29 6.71
N PRO A 24 2.82 4.42 5.76
CA PRO A 24 2.06 4.48 4.53
C PRO A 24 0.67 3.91 4.70
N LEU A 25 -0.23 4.43 3.89
CA LEU A 25 -1.54 3.82 3.71
C LEU A 25 -1.52 3.16 2.35
N VAL A 26 -1.88 1.89 2.30
CA VAL A 26 -1.95 1.15 1.05
C VAL A 26 -3.39 0.67 0.88
N GLU A 27 -4.01 1.11 -0.19
CA GLU A 27 -5.40 0.74 -0.47
C GLU A 27 -5.44 0.00 -1.80
N ILE A 28 -6.08 -1.14 -1.79
CA ILE A 28 -6.15 -2.00 -2.96
C ILE A 28 -7.61 -2.11 -3.40
N VAL A 29 -7.85 -1.82 -4.67
CA VAL A 29 -9.19 -1.89 -5.22
C VAL A 29 -9.21 -3.03 -6.22
N GLY A 30 -9.74 -4.17 -5.78
CA GLY A 30 -9.78 -5.36 -6.60
C GLY A 30 -8.38 -5.73 -7.06
N ASP A 31 -8.28 -6.16 -8.31
CA ASP A 31 -6.98 -6.44 -8.90
C ASP A 31 -6.61 -5.37 -9.91
N ARG A 32 -7.12 -4.15 -9.74
CA ARG A 32 -7.00 -3.11 -10.74
C ARG A 32 -6.23 -1.89 -10.31
N ARG A 33 -6.18 -1.60 -9.03
CA ARG A 33 -5.60 -0.34 -8.60
C ARG A 33 -5.03 -0.43 -7.20
N VAL A 34 -3.90 0.21 -7.01
CA VAL A 34 -3.26 0.33 -5.70
C VAL A 34 -2.98 1.79 -5.46
N LEU A 35 -3.46 2.29 -4.34
CA LEU A 35 -3.19 3.65 -3.89
C LEU A 35 -2.23 3.59 -2.72
N ILE A 36 -1.19 4.39 -2.76
CA ILE A 36 -0.23 4.46 -1.67
C ILE A 36 -0.09 5.91 -1.25
N GLU A 37 -0.32 6.17 0.04
CA GLU A 37 -0.11 7.49 0.61
C GLU A 37 1.08 7.45 1.54
N GLN A 38 1.74 8.57 1.69
CA GLN A 38 2.93 8.73 2.53
C GLN A 38 4.09 7.91 1.98
N HIS A 39 4.34 8.06 0.69
CA HIS A 39 5.46 7.36 0.06
C HIS A 39 6.67 8.28 0.00
N TYR A 40 7.82 7.66 -0.25
CA TYR A 40 9.09 8.38 -0.40
C TYR A 40 9.63 8.29 -1.82
N GLY A 41 8.82 7.83 -2.76
CA GLY A 41 9.21 7.80 -4.14
C GLY A 41 9.23 6.39 -4.71
N VAL A 42 9.35 6.33 -6.03
CA VAL A 42 9.38 5.09 -6.77
C VAL A 42 10.84 4.71 -6.97
N THR A 43 11.20 3.49 -6.58
CA THR A 43 12.58 3.02 -6.71
C THR A 43 12.77 2.08 -7.88
N GLN A 44 11.69 1.50 -8.36
CA GLN A 44 11.76 0.62 -9.53
C GLN A 44 10.44 0.77 -10.29
N TYR A 45 10.53 0.95 -11.58
CA TYR A 45 9.34 1.15 -12.40
C TYR A 45 9.40 0.27 -13.63
N GLY A 46 8.34 -0.48 -13.86
CA GLY A 46 8.22 -1.32 -15.03
C GLY A 46 6.80 -1.80 -15.18
N SER A 47 6.50 -2.40 -16.31
CA SER A 47 5.13 -2.83 -16.58
C SER A 47 4.73 -4.06 -15.77
N CYS A 48 5.69 -4.76 -15.21
CA CYS A 48 5.39 -5.96 -14.42
C CYS A 48 5.72 -5.79 -12.95
N ARG A 49 6.41 -4.72 -12.59
CA ARG A 49 6.81 -4.54 -11.21
C ARG A 49 7.10 -3.09 -10.93
N ILE A 50 6.53 -2.59 -9.86
CA ILE A 50 6.76 -1.23 -9.40
C ILE A 50 7.06 -1.30 -7.91
N SER A 51 8.19 -0.72 -7.51
CA SER A 51 8.59 -0.67 -6.11
C SER A 51 8.52 0.75 -5.62
N VAL A 52 7.93 0.94 -4.45
CA VAL A 52 7.72 2.26 -3.86
C VAL A 52 8.33 2.26 -2.49
N ARG A 53 9.18 3.23 -2.25
CA ARG A 53 9.82 3.36 -0.95
C ARG A 53 8.84 3.97 0.05
N VAL A 54 8.77 3.38 1.22
CA VAL A 54 7.92 3.86 2.29
C VAL A 54 8.71 3.81 3.59
N LYS A 55 8.12 4.31 4.65
CA LYS A 55 8.76 4.25 5.96
C LYS A 55 8.93 2.79 6.36
N TYR A 56 10.14 2.43 6.72
CA TYR A 56 10.52 1.10 7.17
C TYR A 56 10.54 0.06 6.05
N GLY A 57 10.59 0.48 4.79
CA GLY A 57 10.74 -0.52 3.75
C GLY A 57 10.20 -0.10 2.41
N ALA A 58 9.51 -1.01 1.77
CA ALA A 58 9.00 -0.79 0.43
C ALA A 58 7.68 -1.51 0.24
N VAL A 59 6.90 -0.99 -0.69
CA VAL A 59 5.70 -1.66 -1.19
C VAL A 59 6.01 -2.07 -2.61
N VAL A 60 5.93 -3.36 -2.90
CA VAL A 60 6.26 -3.88 -4.21
C VAL A 60 4.97 -4.40 -4.85
N ILE A 61 4.65 -3.86 -6.01
CA ILE A 61 3.46 -4.22 -6.76
C ILE A 61 3.90 -5.00 -7.97
N SER A 62 3.35 -6.18 -8.15
CA SER A 62 3.68 -7.04 -9.28
C SER A 62 2.41 -7.36 -10.06
N GLY A 63 2.57 -7.57 -11.36
CA GLY A 63 1.44 -7.89 -12.20
C GLY A 63 1.78 -7.70 -13.64
N ALA A 64 0.81 -7.19 -14.41
CA ALA A 64 0.98 -6.97 -15.83
C ALA A 64 0.37 -5.65 -16.20
N GLN A 65 1.00 -5.01 -17.19
CA GLN A 65 0.50 -3.74 -17.72
C GLN A 65 0.33 -2.70 -16.64
N LEU A 66 1.28 -2.69 -15.71
CA LEU A 66 1.24 -1.74 -14.61
C LEU A 66 1.62 -0.36 -15.09
N GLU A 67 0.92 0.63 -14.58
CA GLU A 67 1.19 2.02 -14.91
C GLU A 67 1.06 2.87 -13.67
N LEU A 68 1.91 3.86 -13.57
CA LEU A 68 1.81 4.86 -12.53
C LEU A 68 0.94 5.97 -13.10
N THR A 69 -0.34 5.98 -12.72
CA THR A 69 -1.29 6.89 -13.32
C THR A 69 -1.41 8.22 -12.60
N ARG A 70 -0.91 8.28 -11.38
CA ARG A 70 -0.91 9.53 -10.63
C ARG A 70 0.19 9.50 -9.61
N MET A 71 0.88 10.62 -9.46
CA MET A 71 1.91 10.73 -8.43
C MET A 71 2.03 12.16 -7.98
N THR A 72 1.91 12.34 -6.69
CA THR A 72 2.21 13.61 -6.05
C THR A 72 3.28 13.35 -5.01
N GLY A 73 3.63 14.39 -4.26
CA GLY A 73 4.63 14.21 -3.22
C GLY A 73 4.22 13.26 -2.13
N GLN A 74 2.93 13.01 -1.97
CA GLN A 74 2.45 12.17 -0.88
C GLN A 74 1.64 10.97 -1.32
N GLN A 75 1.14 10.98 -2.55
CA GLN A 75 0.21 9.96 -2.99
C GLN A 75 0.59 9.48 -4.38
N LEU A 76 0.45 8.19 -4.60
CA LEU A 76 0.60 7.66 -5.95
C LEU A 76 -0.43 6.56 -6.18
N ILE A 77 -0.75 6.36 -7.44
CA ILE A 77 -1.72 5.37 -7.85
C ILE A 77 -1.13 4.54 -8.97
N VAL A 78 -1.17 3.24 -8.78
CA VAL A 78 -0.74 2.26 -9.78
C VAL A 78 -1.97 1.54 -10.27
N THR A 79 -2.12 1.47 -11.59
CA THR A 79 -3.22 0.73 -12.20
C THR A 79 -2.66 -0.34 -13.11
N GLY A 80 -3.52 -1.29 -13.47
CA GLY A 80 -3.14 -2.39 -14.33
C GLY A 80 -3.74 -3.68 -13.83
N LYS A 81 -3.07 -4.77 -14.13
CA LYS A 81 -3.49 -6.07 -13.61
C LYS A 81 -2.62 -6.38 -12.41
N ILE A 82 -3.19 -6.22 -11.24
CA ILE A 82 -2.45 -6.38 -10.00
C ILE A 82 -2.49 -7.84 -9.58
N GLU A 83 -1.34 -8.45 -9.44
CA GLU A 83 -1.29 -9.85 -9.00
C GLU A 83 -0.78 -9.99 -7.58
N CYS A 84 0.06 -9.07 -7.15
CA CYS A 84 0.66 -9.18 -5.83
C CYS A 84 1.00 -7.80 -5.31
N VAL A 85 0.69 -7.56 -4.05
CA VAL A 85 1.14 -6.37 -3.34
C VAL A 85 1.88 -6.86 -2.13
N GLN A 86 3.16 -6.58 -2.08
CA GLN A 86 4.02 -7.13 -1.05
C GLN A 86 4.62 -6.00 -0.22
N LEU A 87 4.55 -6.15 1.08
CA LEU A 87 5.21 -5.21 1.97
C LEU A 87 6.55 -5.79 2.35
N GLU A 88 7.60 -5.05 2.04
CA GLU A 88 8.95 -5.46 2.39
C GLU A 88 9.48 -4.57 3.48
N ARG A 89 9.84 -5.16 4.57
CA ARG A 89 10.37 -4.41 5.69
C ARG A 89 11.88 -4.38 5.57
N SER A 90 12.45 -3.21 5.67
CA SER A 90 13.89 -3.08 5.57
C SER A 90 14.50 -3.02 6.97
N GLY A 91 15.52 -3.72 7.11
CA GLY A 91 16.35 -3.64 8.21
C GLY A 91 15.77 -4.01 9.52
N ARG A 92 15.79 -3.67 10.13
CA ARG A 92 15.61 -4.02 11.19
C ARG A 92 15.31 -3.33 11.76
#